data_198587b5e316c14ace651581e4d718b3
#
_entry.id   198587b5e316c14ace651581e4d718b3
#
_cell.length_a   1.000
_cell.length_b   1.000
_cell.length_c   1.000
_cell.angle_alpha   90.00
_cell.angle_beta   90.00
_cell.angle_gamma   90.00
#
_symmetry.space_group_name_H-M   'P 1'
#
loop_
_entity.id
_entity.type
_entity.pdbx_description
1 polymer ?
#
loop_
_entity_poly.entity_id
_entity_poly.type
_entity_poly.pdbx_seq_one_letter_code
_entity_poly.pdbx_strand_id
1 'polypeptide(L)'
;MQSLINHLSFAAGRFASNRGLAVAIFLGPVVGAMLAFGAVAAQDATNVITIDNFTFSPKELTVPVGATVKWVNHDDIPHTIVEKKTTFRSKALDTDDGYSFTFTSAGDFDYFCGLHPHMVGKVIVK
;
A
#
# COMPACT_ATOMS: atom_id res chain seq x y z
N MET A 1 -28.15 -59.02 -6.25
CA MET A 1 -27.11 -59.90 -5.69
C MET A 1 -26.30 -59.01 -4.75
N GLN A 2 -26.71 -59.04 -3.54
CA GLN A 2 -26.01 -59.55 -2.35
C GLN A 2 -24.78 -58.74 -2.03
N SER A 3 -24.86 -57.95 -0.99
CA SER A 3 -24.69 -58.38 0.43
C SER A 3 -23.21 -58.23 0.81
N LEU A 4 -22.87 -57.52 1.80
CA LEU A 4 -22.85 -57.71 3.25
C LEU A 4 -22.07 -56.54 3.87
N ILE A 5 -22.59 -55.77 4.73
CA ILE A 5 -22.72 -55.89 6.19
C ILE A 5 -21.48 -56.54 6.83
N ASN A 6 -20.75 -55.76 7.61
CA ASN A 6 -20.33 -56.13 8.98
C ASN A 6 -19.43 -55.04 9.56
N HIS A 7 -19.83 -54.63 10.58
CA HIS A 7 -19.72 -54.69 12.05
C HIS A 7 -18.75 -53.67 12.58
N LEU A 8 -19.26 -52.65 13.19
CA LEU A 8 -19.38 -52.49 14.63
C LEU A 8 -18.30 -53.17 15.46
N SER A 9 -17.41 -52.38 15.97
CA SER A 9 -16.83 -52.65 17.27
C SER A 9 -16.65 -51.39 18.06
N PHE A 10 -17.54 -51.25 18.96
CA PHE A 10 -17.55 -50.38 20.10
C PHE A 10 -16.46 -50.85 21.07
N ALA A 11 -15.52 -50.02 21.39
CA ALA A 11 -14.64 -50.22 22.54
C ALA A 11 -14.68 -48.95 23.39
N ALA A 12 -15.55 -48.99 24.36
CA ALA A 12 -15.50 -48.10 25.49
C ALA A 12 -14.26 -48.42 26.34
N GLY A 13 -13.37 -47.50 26.45
CA GLY A 13 -12.20 -47.55 27.32
C GLY A 13 -12.15 -46.35 28.24
N ARG A 14 -12.79 -46.47 29.29
CA ARG A 14 -12.57 -46.10 30.69
C ARG A 14 -11.75 -44.82 30.93
N PHE A 15 -12.49 -43.90 31.50
CA PHE A 15 -12.06 -42.88 32.44
C PHE A 15 -11.00 -43.40 33.42
N ALA A 16 -9.82 -42.78 33.40
CA ALA A 16 -8.93 -42.78 34.55
C ALA A 16 -8.85 -41.35 35.07
N SER A 17 -9.58 -41.12 36.11
CA SER A 17 -9.44 -39.99 37.00
C SER A 17 -8.02 -40.04 37.59
N ASN A 18 -7.17 -39.09 37.27
CA ASN A 18 -5.99 -38.87 38.03
C ASN A 18 -6.08 -37.50 38.69
N ARG A 19 -6.45 -37.55 39.93
CA ARG A 19 -6.39 -36.46 40.89
C ARG A 19 -4.90 -36.27 41.26
N GLY A 20 -4.46 -35.02 41.15
CA GLY A 20 -3.37 -34.57 41.96
C GLY A 20 -2.09 -34.34 41.19
N LEU A 21 -1.85 -33.12 40.86
CA LEU A 21 -0.67 -32.40 41.28
C LEU A 21 -0.86 -30.92 40.93
N ALA A 22 -1.12 -30.11 41.92
CA ALA A 22 -1.01 -28.69 41.77
C ALA A 22 0.47 -28.37 41.64
N VAL A 23 0.93 -28.17 40.43
CA VAL A 23 2.24 -27.52 40.22
C VAL A 23 1.95 -26.04 40.19
N ALA A 24 2.28 -25.38 41.29
CA ALA A 24 2.36 -23.94 41.35
C ALA A 24 3.51 -23.53 40.43
N ILE A 25 3.17 -23.13 39.20
CA ILE A 25 4.14 -22.48 38.34
C ILE A 25 4.24 -21.04 38.82
N PHE A 26 5.33 -20.72 39.46
CA PHE A 26 5.72 -19.36 39.68
C PHE A 26 5.93 -18.68 38.32
N LEU A 27 4.97 -17.89 37.94
CA LEU A 27 5.11 -16.94 36.83
C LEU A 27 5.98 -15.77 37.35
N GLY A 28 7.26 -15.86 37.08
CA GLY A 28 8.11 -14.68 37.11
C GLY A 28 7.68 -13.71 36.03
N PRO A 29 7.83 -12.39 36.22
CA PRO A 29 7.46 -11.43 35.22
C PRO A 29 8.39 -11.59 34.01
N VAL A 30 7.90 -12.25 32.97
CA VAL A 30 8.49 -12.14 31.64
C VAL A 30 8.16 -10.74 31.18
N VAL A 31 9.09 -9.83 31.33
CA VAL A 31 9.08 -8.56 30.63
C VAL A 31 9.26 -8.91 29.15
N GLY A 32 8.17 -9.23 28.50
CA GLY A 32 8.11 -9.34 27.06
C GLY A 32 8.35 -7.96 26.48
N ALA A 33 9.52 -7.75 25.91
CA ALA A 33 9.73 -6.62 25.02
C ALA A 33 8.77 -6.81 23.85
N MET A 34 7.64 -6.13 23.89
CA MET A 34 6.79 -5.94 22.74
C MET A 34 7.59 -5.10 21.73
N LEU A 35 8.19 -5.77 20.78
CA LEU A 35 8.57 -5.14 19.53
C LEU A 35 7.25 -4.70 18.89
N ALA A 36 6.91 -3.44 19.11
CA ALA A 36 5.87 -2.80 18.33
C ALA A 36 6.38 -2.76 16.88
N PHE A 37 6.01 -3.76 16.10
CA PHE A 37 6.00 -3.60 14.66
C PHE A 37 4.96 -2.53 14.39
N GLY A 38 5.43 -1.30 14.27
CA GLY A 38 4.62 -0.23 13.73
C GLY A 38 4.15 -0.68 12.36
N ALA A 39 2.88 -1.00 12.25
CA ALA A 39 2.26 -1.14 10.96
C ALA A 39 2.47 0.19 10.25
N VAL A 40 3.37 0.21 9.27
CA VAL A 40 3.43 1.30 8.31
C VAL A 40 2.08 1.23 7.60
N ALA A 41 1.16 2.06 8.05
CA ALA A 41 -0.10 2.25 7.35
C ALA A 41 0.28 2.71 5.94
N ALA A 42 -0.06 1.90 4.96
CA ALA A 42 0.01 2.29 3.58
C ALA A 42 -0.87 3.53 3.41
N GLN A 43 -0.26 4.70 3.31
CA GLN A 43 -0.95 5.94 2.97
C GLN A 43 -1.10 6.02 1.45
N ASP A 44 -1.85 5.09 0.90
CA ASP A 44 -2.07 5.02 -0.55
C ASP A 44 -3.10 6.05 -1.07
N ALA A 45 -3.76 6.80 -0.19
CA ALA A 45 -4.95 7.55 -0.60
C ALA A 45 -4.72 9.05 -0.86
N THR A 46 -3.53 9.61 -0.62
CA THR A 46 -3.37 11.08 -0.59
C THR A 46 -2.37 11.64 -1.61
N ASN A 47 -1.66 10.80 -2.34
CA ASN A 47 -0.62 11.26 -3.27
C ASN A 47 -1.16 11.34 -4.71
N VAL A 48 -2.32 11.99 -4.86
CA VAL A 48 -2.94 12.18 -6.18
C VAL A 48 -2.85 13.65 -6.58
N ILE A 49 -2.38 13.88 -7.79
CA ILE A 49 -2.38 15.18 -8.45
C ILE A 49 -3.39 15.10 -9.59
N THR A 50 -4.39 15.95 -9.54
CA THR A 50 -5.37 16.04 -10.63
C THR A 50 -4.91 17.06 -11.67
N ILE A 51 -5.24 16.79 -12.91
CA ILE A 51 -5.08 17.72 -14.02
C ILE A 51 -6.49 18.15 -14.41
N ASP A 52 -6.79 19.42 -14.22
CA ASP A 52 -8.08 19.99 -14.55
C ASP A 52 -7.90 21.46 -14.93
N ASN A 53 -8.60 21.88 -15.96
CA ASN A 53 -8.54 23.25 -16.48
C ASN A 53 -7.08 23.73 -16.70
N PHE A 54 -6.25 22.91 -17.38
CA PHE A 54 -4.85 23.18 -17.69
C PHE A 54 -3.98 23.44 -16.43
N THR A 55 -4.32 22.83 -15.32
CA THR A 55 -3.65 23.05 -14.04
C THR A 55 -3.38 21.74 -13.32
N PHE A 56 -2.19 21.60 -12.74
CA PHE A 56 -1.90 20.54 -11.78
C PHE A 56 -2.37 20.94 -10.39
N SER A 57 -3.16 20.09 -9.75
CA SER A 57 -3.70 20.38 -8.41
C SER A 57 -3.51 19.17 -7.46
N PRO A 58 -2.79 19.31 -6.35
CA PRO A 58 -2.04 20.51 -5.94
C PRO A 58 -0.86 20.79 -6.87
N LYS A 59 -0.49 22.06 -7.01
CA LYS A 59 0.66 22.48 -7.83
C LYS A 59 1.99 22.03 -7.22
N GLU A 60 2.05 21.92 -5.90
CA GLU A 60 3.18 21.42 -5.14
C GLU A 60 2.70 20.37 -4.15
N LEU A 61 3.34 19.20 -4.15
CA LEU A 61 3.03 18.08 -3.29
C LEU A 61 4.29 17.60 -2.60
N THR A 62 4.25 17.47 -1.26
CA THR A 62 5.35 16.90 -0.47
C THR A 62 5.00 15.46 -0.08
N VAL A 63 5.93 14.56 -0.35
CA VAL A 63 5.78 13.13 -0.06
C VAL A 63 7.05 12.55 0.58
N PRO A 64 6.96 11.48 1.36
CA PRO A 64 8.15 10.78 1.86
C PRO A 64 8.85 9.98 0.77
N VAL A 65 10.13 9.68 0.98
CA VAL A 65 10.88 8.74 0.13
C VAL A 65 10.17 7.39 0.10
N GLY A 66 10.04 6.81 -1.07
CA GLY A 66 9.32 5.55 -1.31
C GLY A 66 7.84 5.74 -1.66
N ALA A 67 7.32 6.96 -1.59
CA ALA A 67 5.93 7.23 -1.95
C ALA A 67 5.71 7.13 -3.47
N THR A 68 4.52 6.67 -3.83
CA THR A 68 4.02 6.70 -5.21
C THR A 68 3.07 7.87 -5.36
N VAL A 69 3.28 8.70 -6.38
CA VAL A 69 2.39 9.78 -6.77
C VAL A 69 1.66 9.38 -8.04
N LYS A 70 0.37 9.63 -8.07
CA LYS A 70 -0.49 9.39 -9.23
C LYS A 70 -1.00 10.72 -9.78
N TRP A 71 -0.86 10.92 -11.08
CA TRP A 71 -1.51 12.00 -11.83
C TRP A 71 -2.73 11.44 -12.56
N VAL A 72 -3.83 12.18 -12.57
CA VAL A 72 -5.06 11.82 -13.27
C VAL A 72 -5.54 13.02 -14.08
N ASN A 73 -5.77 12.82 -15.38
CA ASN A 73 -6.28 13.86 -16.24
C ASN A 73 -7.82 13.89 -16.23
N HIS A 74 -8.38 15.00 -15.82
CA HIS A 74 -9.83 15.26 -15.83
C HIS A 74 -10.25 16.26 -16.92
N ASP A 75 -9.27 16.80 -17.67
CA ASP A 75 -9.60 17.62 -18.84
C ASP A 75 -10.08 16.76 -20.02
N ASP A 76 -10.79 17.36 -20.94
CA ASP A 76 -11.26 16.76 -22.18
C ASP A 76 -10.21 16.79 -23.31
N ILE A 77 -8.99 17.21 -23.00
CA ILE A 77 -7.84 17.21 -23.91
C ILE A 77 -6.65 16.46 -23.29
N PRO A 78 -5.73 15.91 -24.11
CA PRO A 78 -4.59 15.19 -23.60
C PRO A 78 -3.56 16.10 -22.93
N HIS A 79 -2.95 15.59 -21.86
CA HIS A 79 -1.81 16.18 -21.17
C HIS A 79 -0.68 15.17 -21.00
N THR A 80 0.53 15.64 -20.72
CA THR A 80 1.68 14.80 -20.38
C THR A 80 2.34 15.29 -19.09
N ILE A 81 3.10 14.39 -18.46
CA ILE A 81 3.93 14.72 -17.30
C ILE A 81 5.38 14.53 -17.73
N VAL A 82 6.17 15.60 -17.69
CA VAL A 82 7.60 15.56 -18.05
C VAL A 82 8.40 16.22 -16.94
N GLU A 83 9.24 15.46 -16.26
CA GLU A 83 10.16 16.01 -15.27
C GLU A 83 11.35 16.70 -15.97
N LYS A 84 11.78 17.86 -15.47
CA LYS A 84 12.78 18.71 -16.13
C LYS A 84 14.14 18.05 -16.33
N LYS A 85 14.53 17.14 -15.43
CA LYS A 85 15.78 16.37 -15.52
C LYS A 85 15.59 15.01 -16.18
N THR A 86 14.38 14.73 -16.69
CA THR A 86 13.99 13.48 -17.36
C THR A 86 13.99 12.24 -16.47
N THR A 87 13.86 12.40 -15.16
CA THR A 87 13.74 11.28 -14.22
C THR A 87 12.49 10.45 -14.49
N PHE A 88 11.39 11.11 -14.86
CA PHE A 88 10.16 10.44 -15.29
C PHE A 88 9.47 11.20 -16.42
N ARG A 89 8.71 10.45 -17.19
CA ARG A 89 7.91 10.98 -18.29
C ARG A 89 6.72 10.08 -18.57
N SER A 90 5.53 10.65 -18.68
CA SER A 90 4.35 9.93 -19.14
C SER A 90 4.22 9.92 -20.67
N LYS A 91 3.41 8.99 -21.20
CA LYS A 91 2.75 9.15 -22.49
C LYS A 91 1.71 10.27 -22.40
N ALA A 92 1.06 10.59 -23.52
CA ALA A 92 -0.12 11.42 -23.50
C ALA A 92 -1.22 10.73 -22.69
N LEU A 93 -1.84 11.47 -21.78
CA LEU A 93 -2.94 11.02 -20.94
C LEU A 93 -4.22 11.63 -21.50
N ASP A 94 -5.10 10.80 -22.00
CA ASP A 94 -6.45 11.21 -22.40
C ASP A 94 -7.33 11.43 -21.15
N THR A 95 -8.57 11.86 -21.34
CA THR A 95 -9.51 12.05 -20.22
C THR A 95 -9.63 10.77 -19.39
N ASP A 96 -9.54 10.92 -18.07
CA ASP A 96 -9.55 9.87 -17.06
C ASP A 96 -8.34 8.92 -17.06
N ASP A 97 -7.38 9.11 -17.95
CA ASP A 97 -6.11 8.41 -17.90
C ASP A 97 -5.24 8.87 -16.72
N GLY A 98 -4.41 7.97 -16.24
CA GLY A 98 -3.50 8.23 -15.14
C GLY A 98 -2.07 7.78 -15.41
N TYR A 99 -1.14 8.39 -14.70
CA TYR A 99 0.27 8.04 -14.65
C TYR A 99 0.72 7.99 -13.20
N SER A 100 1.55 7.00 -12.86
CA SER A 100 2.10 6.87 -11.51
C SER A 100 3.62 6.74 -11.56
N PHE A 101 4.28 7.34 -10.57
CA PHE A 101 5.72 7.23 -10.38
C PHE A 101 6.05 7.09 -8.90
N THR A 102 6.98 6.18 -8.58
CA THR A 102 7.47 5.95 -7.21
C THR A 102 8.80 6.66 -7.02
N PHE A 103 8.87 7.54 -6.02
CA PHE A 103 10.05 8.34 -5.71
C PHE A 103 10.94 7.60 -4.71
N THR A 104 12.09 7.13 -5.16
CA THR A 104 13.04 6.35 -4.35
C THR A 104 14.16 7.17 -3.70
N SER A 105 14.27 8.45 -4.03
CA SER A 105 15.27 9.36 -3.49
C SER A 105 14.66 10.71 -3.14
N ALA A 106 15.22 11.35 -2.11
CA ALA A 106 14.84 12.71 -1.72
C ALA A 106 15.27 13.73 -2.77
N GLY A 107 14.53 14.81 -2.89
CA GLY A 107 14.82 15.91 -3.79
C GLY A 107 13.58 16.66 -4.26
N ASP A 108 13.80 17.69 -5.04
CA ASP A 108 12.78 18.48 -5.70
C ASP A 108 12.67 18.08 -7.16
N PHE A 109 11.48 17.70 -7.56
CA PHE A 109 11.16 17.23 -8.90
C PHE A 109 10.19 18.20 -9.58
N ASP A 110 10.74 19.15 -10.33
CA ASP A 110 9.96 20.07 -11.15
C ASP A 110 9.50 19.37 -12.42
N TYR A 111 8.24 19.48 -12.74
CA TYR A 111 7.68 18.91 -13.96
C TYR A 111 6.73 19.88 -14.66
N PHE A 112 6.43 19.58 -15.90
CA PHE A 112 5.55 20.36 -16.77
C PHE A 112 4.77 19.48 -17.71
N CYS A 113 3.76 20.04 -18.36
CA CYS A 113 3.09 19.38 -19.45
C CYS A 113 3.87 19.62 -20.76
N GLY A 114 4.30 18.55 -21.43
CA GLY A 114 5.03 18.65 -22.69
C GLY A 114 4.23 19.25 -23.86
N LEU A 115 2.90 19.20 -23.77
CA LEU A 115 1.97 19.81 -24.75
C LEU A 115 1.64 21.26 -24.41
N HIS A 116 1.75 21.64 -23.14
CA HIS A 116 1.45 22.98 -22.61
C HIS A 116 2.53 23.41 -21.63
N PRO A 117 3.72 23.85 -22.09
CA PRO A 117 4.94 23.98 -21.24
C PRO A 117 4.85 24.98 -20.09
N HIS A 118 3.91 25.91 -20.08
CA HIS A 118 3.66 26.82 -18.97
C HIS A 118 2.83 26.21 -17.85
N MET A 119 2.27 25.05 -18.06
CA MET A 119 1.57 24.24 -17.09
C MET A 119 2.60 23.45 -16.28
N VAL A 120 2.87 23.88 -15.05
CA VAL A 120 3.98 23.38 -14.23
C VAL A 120 3.53 22.91 -12.85
N GLY A 121 4.28 21.97 -12.29
CA GLY A 121 4.09 21.48 -10.92
C GLY A 121 5.40 21.04 -10.30
N LYS A 122 5.36 20.65 -9.03
CA LYS A 122 6.52 20.19 -8.27
C LYS A 122 6.13 19.08 -7.30
N VAL A 123 6.95 18.05 -7.20
CA VAL A 123 6.92 17.08 -6.09
C VAL A 123 8.18 17.27 -5.25
N ILE A 124 8.01 17.44 -3.95
CA ILE A 124 9.08 17.54 -2.97
C ILE A 124 9.13 16.22 -2.21
N VAL A 125 10.27 15.55 -2.24
CA VAL A 125 10.49 14.26 -1.59
C VAL A 125 11.47 14.42 -0.43
N LYS A 126 11.04 14.11 0.78
CA LYS A 126 11.86 14.26 1.99
C LYS A 126 11.54 13.27 3.10
#